data_8d472b39463e82569c5bbefc7ee2f8e6
#
_entry.id   8d472b39463e82569c5bbefc7ee2f8e6
#
_cell.length_a   1.000
_cell.length_b   1.000
_cell.length_c   1.000
_cell.angle_alpha   90.00
_cell.angle_beta   90.00
_cell.angle_gamma   90.00
#
_symmetry.space_group_name_H-M   'P 1'
#
loop_
_entity.id
_entity.type
_entity.pdbx_description
1 polymer ?
#
loop_
_entity_poly.entity_id
_entity_poly.type
_entity_poly.pdbx_seq_one_letter_code
_entity_poly.pdbx_strand_id
1 'polypeptide(L)'
;MAVDDTTASEGRSDGEKDMDLKTPAPEDAEGHGDVETAVAPNPSEEPTEDSRDGIKLKCSVIFLCFYGFMSSIRPGEAFITPNLLSSEKNFTRQQVTNEITPVLTYSYMVMLMPAFLLTDLLRYKPVLIIQAISQVVIWLLMLLGTTLLHMQLMEFFYGITMACRVAYSSYIFSLVNPVLYQRVAGYSRSSVLLGVFTSSVLGQLCISLGNVTYYTLDAICLGFVGFGLALSFCLPWPKRSLYFNRMKNQEQKELTGKAAQSELEKINPKQGGLSSTSCWRDSVFVHMLLEVRNVVKRPNLRLWSLWWIFNSTGYYLVLFYVHILWNQVNSSASYNGAVEAAATLLSAATSFMAGFTKIRWNVWSELVIGLITAVQAGLLLFMGTTNYIWVCYVSYILFRAFYQFLVPIATFQIASSLTKELCALVFGINTFLGTILKSIINLIFSDKRGLGLDVHSQFYIYFIYFSLLTVVYLISSAVVLIRHFRNQNRERGDSAGGPPTELSPVPVTSEAEPLSNGKSGRT
;
A
#
# COMPACT_ATOMS: atom_id res chain seq x y z
N MET A 1 -24.33 37.82 -34.45
CA MET A 1 -25.31 38.73 -33.91
C MET A 1 -24.82 38.96 -32.48
N ALA A 2 -23.92 39.90 -32.19
CA ALA A 2 -24.13 41.37 -32.15
C ALA A 2 -25.19 41.64 -31.07
N VAL A 3 -24.99 42.38 -30.05
CA VAL A 3 -24.37 43.68 -29.82
C VAL A 3 -24.61 43.96 -28.34
N ASP A 4 -23.60 44.43 -27.62
CA ASP A 4 -23.43 45.71 -26.95
C ASP A 4 -24.29 45.94 -25.69
N ASP A 5 -23.87 46.57 -24.71
CA ASP A 5 -22.79 47.49 -24.32
C ASP A 5 -23.33 48.33 -23.15
N THR A 6 -22.43 48.91 -22.44
CA THR A 6 -22.47 50.19 -21.68
C THR A 6 -22.85 50.16 -20.21
N THR A 7 -21.87 50.45 -19.41
CA THR A 7 -21.40 51.73 -18.74
C THR A 7 -22.01 51.98 -17.36
N ALA A 8 -21.15 52.01 -16.37
CA ALA A 8 -20.47 53.18 -15.74
C ALA A 8 -21.36 53.95 -14.73
N SER A 9 -20.94 54.14 -13.53
CA SER A 9 -20.32 55.33 -12.92
C SER A 9 -20.58 55.33 -11.41
N GLU A 10 -19.53 55.49 -10.63
CA GLU A 10 -19.17 56.68 -9.80
C GLU A 10 -20.11 57.09 -8.66
N GLY A 11 -19.47 57.31 -7.48
CA GLY A 11 -19.95 58.14 -6.39
C GLY A 11 -19.49 57.65 -5.02
N ARG A 12 -18.37 57.88 -4.51
CA ARG A 12 -17.72 58.93 -3.69
C ARG A 12 -18.65 59.54 -2.60
N SER A 13 -18.30 59.41 -1.32
CA SER A 13 -17.94 60.42 -0.34
C SER A 13 -18.05 59.93 1.11
N ASP A 14 -16.97 60.03 1.83
CA ASP A 14 -16.65 60.85 3.00
C ASP A 14 -17.63 60.79 4.18
N GLY A 15 -17.09 60.56 5.36
CA GLY A 15 -17.76 60.77 6.63
C GLY A 15 -16.97 60.29 7.84
N GLU A 16 -15.92 61.00 8.14
CA GLU A 16 -15.16 61.09 9.39
C GLU A 16 -16.09 61.51 10.56
N LYS A 17 -15.94 60.84 11.74
CA LYS A 17 -16.05 61.52 13.05
C LYS A 17 -15.47 60.67 14.18
N ASP A 18 -14.46 61.28 14.78
CA ASP A 18 -13.91 61.05 16.12
C ASP A 18 -14.97 61.03 17.21
N MET A 19 -14.74 60.27 18.26
CA MET A 19 -14.97 60.80 19.62
C MET A 19 -14.18 59.93 20.65
N ASP A 20 -13.22 60.60 21.27
CA ASP A 20 -12.55 60.34 22.52
C ASP A 20 -13.50 60.02 23.70
N LEU A 21 -13.09 59.20 24.65
CA LEU A 21 -12.81 59.59 26.04
C LEU A 21 -12.61 58.38 27.01
N LYS A 22 -11.49 58.50 27.71
CA LYS A 22 -11.21 58.21 29.14
C LYS A 22 -10.85 56.79 29.60
N THR A 23 -9.57 56.69 29.88
CA THR A 23 -8.95 55.95 30.98
C THR A 23 -9.49 56.32 32.37
N PRO A 24 -9.46 55.41 33.38
CA PRO A 24 -8.38 55.51 34.35
C PRO A 24 -7.74 54.16 34.77
N ALA A 25 -6.48 54.21 35.07
CA ALA A 25 -5.70 53.27 35.89
C ALA A 25 -5.65 53.83 37.33
N PRO A 26 -4.98 53.20 38.33
CA PRO A 26 -4.44 51.84 38.45
C PRO A 26 -4.86 51.17 39.78
N GLU A 27 -4.52 49.88 40.01
CA GLU A 27 -4.04 49.40 41.30
C GLU A 27 -3.41 47.98 41.22
N ASP A 28 -2.39 47.83 41.97
CA ASP A 28 -1.39 46.80 42.04
C ASP A 28 -1.92 45.41 42.43
N ALA A 29 -1.38 44.35 41.81
CA ALA A 29 -1.14 43.05 42.44
C ALA A 29 -0.05 42.28 41.68
N GLU A 30 1.04 42.07 42.35
CA GLU A 30 2.18 41.25 41.96
C GLU A 30 1.75 39.79 41.67
N GLY A 31 2.19 39.27 40.56
CA GLY A 31 2.10 37.84 40.21
C GLY A 31 3.18 37.50 39.20
N HIS A 32 4.28 36.90 39.69
CA HIS A 32 5.32 36.34 38.86
C HIS A 32 4.73 35.35 37.85
N GLY A 33 4.86 35.65 36.58
CA GLY A 33 4.62 34.78 35.47
C GLY A 33 5.71 35.02 34.44
N ASP A 34 6.59 34.04 34.28
CA ASP A 34 7.68 34.04 33.32
C ASP A 34 7.15 34.33 31.92
N VAL A 35 7.45 35.50 31.41
CA VAL A 35 7.24 35.88 30.02
C VAL A 35 8.41 35.27 29.23
N GLU A 36 8.16 34.16 28.63
CA GLU A 36 9.04 33.55 27.63
C GLU A 36 9.03 34.46 26.37
N THR A 37 10.00 35.34 26.34
CA THR A 37 10.29 36.19 25.18
C THR A 37 10.66 35.26 24.01
N ALA A 38 9.76 35.22 23.02
CA ALA A 38 10.04 34.56 21.74
C ALA A 38 11.24 35.26 21.08
N VAL A 39 12.41 34.72 21.26
CA VAL A 39 13.64 35.10 20.56
C VAL A 39 13.47 34.70 19.09
N ALA A 40 13.51 35.69 18.20
CA ALA A 40 13.57 35.45 16.77
C ALA A 40 14.76 34.54 16.44
N PRO A 41 14.60 33.54 15.56
CA PRO A 41 15.67 32.61 15.27
C PRO A 41 16.82 33.32 14.58
N ASN A 42 18.01 33.18 15.14
CA ASN A 42 19.27 33.68 14.62
C ASN A 42 19.57 33.00 13.26
N PRO A 43 19.93 33.71 12.19
CA PRO A 43 20.11 33.12 10.85
C PRO A 43 21.35 32.23 10.69
N SER A 44 22.04 31.88 11.74
CA SER A 44 23.29 31.09 11.71
C SER A 44 23.28 29.80 12.53
N GLU A 45 22.12 29.33 13.02
CA GLU A 45 22.04 28.00 13.62
C GLU A 45 21.92 26.95 12.52
N GLU A 46 23.00 26.17 12.31
CA GLU A 46 22.92 24.95 11.52
C GLU A 46 21.80 24.06 12.10
N PRO A 47 20.87 23.54 11.24
CA PRO A 47 19.77 22.72 11.72
C PRO A 47 20.32 21.50 12.47
N THR A 48 19.81 21.28 13.69
CA THR A 48 20.17 20.15 14.53
C THR A 48 20.08 18.84 13.76
N GLU A 49 20.92 17.85 14.04
CA GLU A 49 20.96 16.55 13.32
C GLU A 49 19.58 15.91 13.22
N ASP A 50 18.76 16.06 14.24
CA ASP A 50 17.37 15.53 14.26
C ASP A 50 16.45 16.26 13.24
N SER A 51 16.63 17.56 13.04
CA SER A 51 15.93 18.35 12.03
C SER A 51 16.39 17.97 10.59
N ARG A 52 17.68 17.74 10.39
CA ARG A 52 18.26 17.32 9.11
C ARG A 52 17.77 15.91 8.71
N ASP A 53 17.71 14.98 9.66
CA ASP A 53 17.22 13.61 9.40
C ASP A 53 15.70 13.60 9.14
N GLY A 54 14.93 14.45 9.79
CA GLY A 54 13.50 14.65 9.50
C GLY A 54 13.25 15.19 8.09
N ILE A 55 14.07 16.14 7.61
CA ILE A 55 13.97 16.70 6.26
C ILE A 55 14.37 15.64 5.21
N LYS A 56 15.48 14.92 5.42
CA LYS A 56 15.91 13.83 4.53
C LYS A 56 14.85 12.75 4.38
N LEU A 57 14.16 12.40 5.49
CA LEU A 57 13.08 11.42 5.48
C LEU A 57 11.89 11.90 4.64
N LYS A 58 11.46 13.15 4.82
CA LYS A 58 10.38 13.76 4.02
C LYS A 58 10.74 13.80 2.54
N CYS A 59 11.94 14.24 2.19
CA CYS A 59 12.43 14.25 0.80
C CYS A 59 12.43 12.84 0.19
N SER A 60 12.85 11.82 0.93
CA SER A 60 12.86 10.43 0.45
C SER A 60 11.45 9.91 0.16
N VAL A 61 10.47 10.25 0.99
CA VAL A 61 9.05 9.86 0.77
C VAL A 61 8.47 10.57 -0.45
N ILE A 62 8.70 11.88 -0.58
CA ILE A 62 8.24 12.67 -1.74
C ILE A 62 8.85 12.11 -3.02
N PHE A 63 10.15 11.85 -3.03
CA PHE A 63 10.84 11.30 -4.19
C PHE A 63 10.30 9.90 -4.57
N LEU A 64 10.00 9.06 -3.56
CA LEU A 64 9.43 7.74 -3.79
C LEU A 64 8.00 7.80 -4.36
N CYS A 65 7.17 8.73 -3.86
CA CYS A 65 5.85 8.98 -4.42
C CYS A 65 5.94 9.49 -5.87
N PHE A 66 6.88 10.40 -6.14
CA PHE A 66 7.13 10.90 -7.50
C PHE A 66 7.61 9.78 -8.43
N TYR A 67 8.52 8.92 -7.99
CA TYR A 67 8.92 7.73 -8.74
C TYR A 67 7.72 6.82 -9.03
N GLY A 68 6.88 6.54 -8.03
CA GLY A 68 5.66 5.72 -8.19
C GLY A 68 4.68 6.32 -9.21
N PHE A 69 4.51 7.64 -9.19
CA PHE A 69 3.70 8.38 -10.17
C PHE A 69 4.29 8.24 -11.58
N MET A 70 5.56 8.59 -11.76
CA MET A 70 6.20 8.58 -13.08
C MET A 70 6.35 7.17 -13.68
N SER A 71 6.67 6.16 -12.87
CA SER A 71 6.77 4.77 -13.34
C SER A 71 5.43 4.17 -13.75
N SER A 72 4.32 4.83 -13.40
CA SER A 72 2.96 4.41 -13.74
C SER A 72 2.41 5.10 -15.00
N ILE A 73 3.12 6.09 -15.54
CA ILE A 73 2.71 6.80 -16.77
C ILE A 73 3.16 6.00 -18.00
N ARG A 74 2.22 5.30 -18.60
CA ARG A 74 2.42 4.46 -19.80
C ARG A 74 1.20 4.58 -20.70
N PRO A 75 1.06 5.67 -21.49
CA PRO A 75 -0.15 5.99 -22.24
C PRO A 75 -0.61 4.89 -23.22
N GLY A 76 0.33 4.11 -23.77
CA GLY A 76 0.05 3.00 -24.69
C GLY A 76 -0.46 1.73 -24.02
N GLU A 77 -0.39 1.59 -22.69
CA GLU A 77 -0.76 0.33 -22.00
C GLU A 77 -2.21 -0.09 -22.27
N ALA A 78 -3.14 0.87 -22.31
CA ALA A 78 -4.55 0.59 -22.64
C ALA A 78 -4.78 0.21 -24.11
N PHE A 79 -3.81 0.47 -24.97
CA PHE A 79 -3.90 0.28 -26.42
C PHE A 79 -3.00 -0.86 -26.94
N ILE A 80 -2.36 -1.65 -26.05
CA ILE A 80 -1.51 -2.79 -26.46
C ILE A 80 -2.32 -3.77 -27.33
N THR A 81 -3.50 -4.21 -26.88
CA THR A 81 -4.33 -5.14 -27.66
C THR A 81 -4.79 -4.57 -28.99
N PRO A 82 -5.35 -3.35 -29.07
CA PRO A 82 -5.64 -2.71 -30.36
C PRO A 82 -4.43 -2.56 -31.28
N ASN A 83 -3.25 -2.24 -30.72
CA ASN A 83 -2.01 -2.13 -31.48
C ASN A 83 -1.59 -3.48 -32.07
N LEU A 84 -1.64 -4.57 -31.30
CA LEU A 84 -1.33 -5.91 -31.80
C LEU A 84 -2.26 -6.37 -32.93
N LEU A 85 -3.53 -5.97 -32.86
CA LEU A 85 -4.55 -6.27 -33.89
C LEU A 85 -4.56 -5.28 -35.07
N SER A 86 -3.76 -4.21 -34.98
CA SER A 86 -3.69 -3.18 -36.05
C SER A 86 -2.99 -3.70 -37.30
N SER A 87 -3.15 -2.97 -38.41
CA SER A 87 -2.45 -3.22 -39.67
C SER A 87 -0.93 -3.12 -39.56
N GLU A 88 -0.41 -2.46 -38.50
CA GLU A 88 1.03 -2.31 -38.28
C GLU A 88 1.67 -3.60 -37.75
N LYS A 89 0.98 -4.35 -36.89
CA LYS A 89 1.48 -5.60 -36.27
C LYS A 89 0.87 -6.86 -36.91
N ASN A 90 -0.34 -6.80 -37.44
CA ASN A 90 -1.04 -7.84 -38.21
C ASN A 90 -1.25 -9.19 -37.49
N PHE A 91 -1.34 -9.21 -36.14
CA PHE A 91 -1.66 -10.42 -35.39
C PHE A 91 -3.16 -10.72 -35.43
N THR A 92 -3.50 -12.00 -35.54
CA THR A 92 -4.90 -12.43 -35.43
C THR A 92 -5.36 -12.40 -33.97
N ARG A 93 -6.66 -12.19 -33.75
CA ARG A 93 -7.24 -12.24 -32.39
C ARG A 93 -6.93 -13.57 -31.68
N GLN A 94 -6.91 -14.67 -32.41
CA GLN A 94 -6.59 -15.99 -31.87
C GLN A 94 -5.13 -16.06 -31.39
N GLN A 95 -4.17 -15.53 -32.16
CA GLN A 95 -2.77 -15.48 -31.73
C GLN A 95 -2.59 -14.61 -30.47
N VAL A 96 -3.23 -13.44 -30.43
CA VAL A 96 -3.16 -12.56 -29.26
C VAL A 96 -3.74 -13.25 -28.01
N THR A 97 -4.92 -13.88 -28.15
CA THR A 97 -5.62 -14.49 -27.00
C THR A 97 -4.99 -15.78 -26.52
N ASN A 98 -4.55 -16.65 -27.45
CA ASN A 98 -4.15 -18.01 -27.11
C ASN A 98 -2.64 -18.23 -27.07
N GLU A 99 -1.83 -17.39 -27.74
CA GLU A 99 -0.39 -17.58 -27.87
C GLU A 99 0.44 -16.47 -27.22
N ILE A 100 -0.04 -15.22 -27.22
CA ILE A 100 0.68 -14.08 -26.65
C ILE A 100 0.29 -13.86 -25.18
N THR A 101 -0.97 -13.56 -24.90
CA THR A 101 -1.47 -13.23 -23.55
C THR A 101 -1.24 -14.31 -22.49
N PRO A 102 -1.33 -15.63 -22.79
CA PRO A 102 -1.05 -16.65 -21.77
C PRO A 102 0.37 -16.61 -21.23
N VAL A 103 1.35 -16.17 -22.02
CA VAL A 103 2.75 -16.05 -21.58
C VAL A 103 2.88 -15.10 -20.40
N LEU A 104 2.11 -14.01 -20.38
CA LEU A 104 2.04 -13.09 -19.24
C LEU A 104 1.66 -13.81 -17.93
N THR A 105 0.62 -14.62 -17.97
CA THR A 105 0.11 -15.32 -16.78
C THR A 105 1.14 -16.31 -16.24
N TYR A 106 1.76 -17.07 -17.13
CA TYR A 106 2.78 -18.07 -16.75
C TYR A 106 4.07 -17.40 -16.26
N SER A 107 4.55 -16.38 -16.96
CA SER A 107 5.76 -15.64 -16.58
C SER A 107 5.57 -14.93 -15.24
N TYR A 108 4.42 -14.29 -15.02
CA TYR A 108 4.09 -13.66 -13.75
C TYR A 108 4.11 -14.67 -12.60
N MET A 109 3.48 -15.85 -12.77
CA MET A 109 3.42 -16.88 -11.74
C MET A 109 4.80 -17.43 -11.40
N VAL A 110 5.64 -17.70 -12.42
CA VAL A 110 7.01 -18.21 -12.24
C VAL A 110 7.93 -17.17 -11.63
N MET A 111 7.84 -15.91 -12.11
CA MET A 111 8.74 -14.84 -11.65
C MET A 111 8.37 -14.25 -10.29
N LEU A 112 7.16 -14.48 -9.82
CA LEU A 112 6.69 -13.94 -8.54
C LEU A 112 7.53 -14.45 -7.36
N MET A 113 7.84 -15.74 -7.31
CA MET A 113 8.68 -16.34 -6.26
C MET A 113 10.13 -15.84 -6.27
N PRO A 114 10.86 -15.87 -7.41
CA PRO A 114 12.19 -15.27 -7.49
C PRO A 114 12.21 -13.79 -7.14
N ALA A 115 11.20 -13.01 -7.57
CA ALA A 115 11.12 -11.58 -7.27
C ALA A 115 11.08 -11.29 -5.76
N PHE A 116 10.38 -12.13 -4.97
CA PHE A 116 10.35 -11.98 -3.51
C PHE A 116 11.68 -12.27 -2.87
N LEU A 117 12.29 -13.40 -3.25
CA LEU A 117 13.60 -13.80 -2.74
C LEU A 117 14.66 -12.76 -3.10
N LEU A 118 14.62 -12.27 -4.35
CA LEU A 118 15.52 -11.26 -4.83
C LEU A 118 15.33 -9.91 -4.11
N THR A 119 14.08 -9.56 -3.78
CA THR A 119 13.77 -8.32 -3.05
C THR A 119 14.45 -8.33 -1.67
N ASP A 120 14.43 -9.46 -0.99
CA ASP A 120 15.09 -9.61 0.29
C ASP A 120 16.62 -9.67 0.16
N LEU A 121 17.13 -10.44 -0.80
CA LEU A 121 18.57 -10.61 -1.02
C LEU A 121 19.25 -9.33 -1.50
N LEU A 122 18.65 -8.61 -2.44
CA LEU A 122 19.24 -7.45 -3.13
C LEU A 122 18.83 -6.08 -2.54
N ARG A 123 18.08 -6.03 -1.44
CA ARG A 123 17.69 -4.80 -0.74
C ARG A 123 16.81 -3.85 -1.56
N TYR A 124 15.73 -4.33 -2.16
CA TYR A 124 14.70 -3.55 -2.88
C TYR A 124 15.17 -2.77 -4.12
N LYS A 125 16.14 -1.85 -3.99
CA LYS A 125 16.55 -0.96 -5.08
C LYS A 125 16.95 -1.69 -6.37
N PRO A 126 17.79 -2.73 -6.37
CA PRO A 126 18.12 -3.47 -7.59
C PRO A 126 16.92 -4.13 -8.24
N VAL A 127 15.93 -4.59 -7.44
CA VAL A 127 14.71 -5.19 -7.99
C VAL A 127 13.85 -4.15 -8.70
N LEU A 128 13.79 -2.91 -8.16
CA LEU A 128 13.10 -1.80 -8.84
C LEU A 128 13.84 -1.38 -10.13
N ILE A 129 15.15 -1.47 -10.16
CA ILE A 129 15.93 -1.24 -11.39
C ILE A 129 15.64 -2.35 -12.42
N ILE A 130 15.58 -3.62 -12.02
CA ILE A 130 15.19 -4.74 -12.89
C ILE A 130 13.77 -4.52 -13.44
N GLN A 131 12.83 -4.07 -12.60
CA GLN A 131 11.48 -3.70 -13.03
C GLN A 131 11.52 -2.61 -14.10
N ALA A 132 12.28 -1.54 -13.88
CA ALA A 132 12.39 -0.42 -14.82
C ALA A 132 13.06 -0.83 -16.14
N ILE A 133 14.12 -1.65 -16.10
CA ILE A 133 14.76 -2.22 -17.28
C ILE A 133 13.76 -3.09 -18.07
N SER A 134 13.01 -3.96 -17.37
CA SER A 134 11.99 -4.80 -18.00
C SER A 134 10.93 -3.96 -18.71
N GLN A 135 10.50 -2.82 -18.12
CA GLN A 135 9.58 -1.89 -18.77
C GLN A 135 10.15 -1.27 -20.04
N VAL A 136 11.42 -0.88 -20.03
CA VAL A 136 12.09 -0.37 -21.25
C VAL A 136 12.12 -1.45 -22.33
N VAL A 137 12.45 -2.69 -21.98
CA VAL A 137 12.48 -3.81 -22.94
C VAL A 137 11.08 -4.07 -23.52
N ILE A 138 10.02 -4.00 -22.71
CA ILE A 138 8.62 -4.14 -23.20
C ILE A 138 8.35 -3.14 -24.32
N TRP A 139 8.58 -1.85 -24.10
CA TRP A 139 8.28 -0.82 -25.07
C TRP A 139 9.23 -0.81 -26.27
N LEU A 140 10.47 -1.25 -26.11
CA LEU A 140 11.37 -1.52 -27.23
C LEU A 140 10.85 -2.67 -28.12
N LEU A 141 10.39 -3.77 -27.50
CA LEU A 141 9.80 -4.88 -28.24
C LEU A 141 8.47 -4.50 -28.90
N MET A 142 7.66 -3.65 -28.26
CA MET A 142 6.44 -3.09 -28.87
C MET A 142 6.79 -2.22 -30.07
N LEU A 143 7.81 -1.39 -29.99
CA LEU A 143 8.22 -0.50 -31.07
C LEU A 143 8.86 -1.26 -32.24
N LEU A 144 9.82 -2.13 -31.96
CA LEU A 144 10.68 -2.77 -32.97
C LEU A 144 10.25 -4.20 -33.33
N GLY A 145 9.49 -4.89 -32.47
CA GLY A 145 9.13 -6.28 -32.65
C GLY A 145 8.05 -6.48 -33.71
N THR A 146 8.25 -7.45 -34.60
CA THR A 146 7.32 -7.80 -35.67
C THR A 146 6.90 -9.26 -35.65
N THR A 147 7.61 -10.12 -34.90
CA THR A 147 7.35 -11.56 -34.86
C THR A 147 6.56 -11.98 -33.63
N LEU A 148 5.88 -13.13 -33.72
CA LEU A 148 5.16 -13.72 -32.59
C LEU A 148 6.08 -13.91 -31.37
N LEU A 149 7.32 -14.37 -31.60
CA LEU A 149 8.30 -14.56 -30.54
C LEU A 149 8.64 -13.24 -29.80
N HIS A 150 8.75 -12.12 -30.54
CA HIS A 150 9.00 -10.81 -29.92
C HIS A 150 7.84 -10.41 -29.01
N MET A 151 6.60 -10.68 -29.39
CA MET A 151 5.43 -10.37 -28.55
C MET A 151 5.31 -11.30 -27.35
N GLN A 152 5.64 -12.57 -27.50
CA GLN A 152 5.74 -13.50 -26.36
C GLN A 152 6.84 -13.08 -25.37
N LEU A 153 7.98 -12.63 -25.88
CA LEU A 153 9.07 -12.11 -25.06
C LEU A 153 8.67 -10.80 -24.35
N MET A 154 7.91 -9.93 -25.03
CA MET A 154 7.33 -8.72 -24.42
C MET A 154 6.45 -9.09 -23.23
N GLU A 155 5.53 -10.05 -23.37
CA GLU A 155 4.66 -10.51 -22.29
C GLU A 155 5.45 -11.20 -21.15
N PHE A 156 6.55 -11.87 -21.48
CA PHE A 156 7.44 -12.43 -20.47
C PHE A 156 8.05 -11.34 -19.60
N PHE A 157 8.59 -10.26 -20.19
CA PHE A 157 9.11 -9.12 -19.44
C PHE A 157 8.00 -8.35 -18.70
N TYR A 158 6.78 -8.34 -19.23
CA TYR A 158 5.64 -7.77 -18.55
C TYR A 158 5.34 -8.55 -17.25
N GLY A 159 5.43 -9.88 -17.28
CA GLY A 159 5.32 -10.73 -16.10
C GLY A 159 6.39 -10.45 -15.05
N ILE A 160 7.65 -10.22 -15.45
CA ILE A 160 8.73 -9.78 -14.54
C ILE A 160 8.38 -8.42 -13.90
N THR A 161 7.94 -7.46 -14.71
CA THR A 161 7.55 -6.13 -14.22
C THR A 161 6.43 -6.23 -13.17
N MET A 162 5.42 -7.05 -13.41
CA MET A 162 4.33 -7.27 -12.46
C MET A 162 4.80 -7.95 -11.17
N ALA A 163 5.70 -8.93 -11.28
CA ALA A 163 6.25 -9.62 -10.10
C ALA A 163 7.10 -8.67 -9.23
N CYS A 164 7.95 -7.85 -9.84
CA CYS A 164 8.81 -6.91 -9.14
C CYS A 164 8.03 -5.74 -8.50
N ARG A 165 6.78 -5.49 -8.90
CA ARG A 165 5.93 -4.43 -8.32
C ARG A 165 5.69 -4.61 -6.81
N VAL A 166 5.77 -5.84 -6.30
CA VAL A 166 5.68 -6.13 -4.87
C VAL A 166 6.82 -5.48 -4.09
N ALA A 167 8.01 -5.38 -4.69
CA ALA A 167 9.16 -4.73 -4.08
C ALA A 167 8.90 -3.24 -3.78
N TYR A 168 8.17 -2.53 -4.65
CA TYR A 168 7.86 -1.11 -4.45
C TYR A 168 6.99 -0.88 -3.20
N SER A 169 5.95 -1.67 -3.01
CA SER A 169 5.08 -1.54 -1.83
C SER A 169 5.80 -1.84 -0.52
N SER A 170 6.77 -2.73 -0.54
CA SER A 170 7.57 -3.11 0.63
C SER A 170 8.74 -2.13 0.90
N TYR A 171 9.31 -1.56 -0.17
CA TYR A 171 10.44 -0.64 -0.09
C TYR A 171 10.14 0.60 0.75
N ILE A 172 8.92 1.11 0.66
CA ILE A 172 8.48 2.30 1.39
C ILE A 172 8.62 2.11 2.91
N PHE A 173 8.30 0.90 3.41
CA PHE A 173 8.39 0.58 4.84
C PHE A 173 9.84 0.42 5.33
N SER A 174 10.79 0.20 4.42
CA SER A 174 12.21 0.15 4.76
C SER A 174 12.81 1.55 5.02
N LEU A 175 12.18 2.61 4.51
CA LEU A 175 12.66 3.99 4.59
C LEU A 175 12.06 4.78 5.75
N VAL A 176 10.87 4.41 6.25
CA VAL A 176 10.08 5.22 7.19
C VAL A 176 9.97 4.56 8.56
N ASN A 177 9.64 5.35 9.58
CA ASN A 177 9.32 4.84 10.91
C ASN A 177 7.90 4.24 10.96
N PRO A 178 7.64 3.22 11.82
CA PRO A 178 6.34 2.54 11.90
C PRO A 178 5.13 3.45 12.14
N VAL A 179 5.32 4.55 12.88
CA VAL A 179 4.26 5.54 13.17
C VAL A 179 3.70 6.19 11.89
N LEU A 180 4.52 6.31 10.84
CA LEU A 180 4.14 6.96 9.58
C LEU A 180 3.68 5.97 8.49
N TYR A 181 3.73 4.65 8.74
CA TYR A 181 3.44 3.63 7.75
C TYR A 181 2.09 3.80 7.06
N GLN A 182 1.03 4.06 7.81
CA GLN A 182 -0.32 4.20 7.25
C GLN A 182 -0.41 5.40 6.29
N ARG A 183 0.11 6.56 6.70
CA ARG A 183 0.10 7.78 5.87
C ARG A 183 0.91 7.59 4.59
N VAL A 184 2.11 7.03 4.73
CA VAL A 184 3.03 6.86 3.61
C VAL A 184 2.52 5.78 2.64
N ALA A 185 1.87 4.73 3.14
CA ALA A 185 1.18 3.74 2.30
C ALA A 185 0.04 4.39 1.48
N GLY A 186 -0.75 5.29 2.12
CA GLY A 186 -1.80 6.05 1.44
C GLY A 186 -1.24 6.96 0.36
N TYR A 187 -0.19 7.73 0.66
CA TYR A 187 0.45 8.63 -0.31
C TYR A 187 1.03 7.89 -1.51
N SER A 188 1.77 6.82 -1.25
CA SER A 188 2.37 5.99 -2.29
C SER A 188 1.33 5.37 -3.20
N ARG A 189 0.28 4.80 -2.63
CA ARG A 189 -0.80 4.19 -3.41
C ARG A 189 -1.55 5.21 -4.25
N SER A 190 -1.88 6.36 -3.66
CA SER A 190 -2.52 7.47 -4.36
C SER A 190 -1.66 8.00 -5.50
N SER A 191 -0.35 8.17 -5.30
CA SER A 191 0.57 8.61 -6.34
C SER A 191 0.62 7.66 -7.54
N VAL A 192 0.68 6.35 -7.29
CA VAL A 192 0.63 5.33 -8.36
C VAL A 192 -0.68 5.41 -9.14
N LEU A 193 -1.82 5.51 -8.44
CA LEU A 193 -3.13 5.60 -9.08
C LEU A 193 -3.32 6.90 -9.87
N LEU A 194 -2.80 8.03 -9.38
CA LEU A 194 -2.77 9.29 -10.12
C LEU A 194 -1.91 9.17 -11.38
N GLY A 195 -0.78 8.44 -11.32
CA GLY A 195 0.03 8.14 -12.48
C GLY A 195 -0.73 7.31 -13.53
N VAL A 196 -1.46 6.28 -13.09
CA VAL A 196 -2.32 5.47 -13.98
C VAL A 196 -3.44 6.31 -14.59
N PHE A 197 -4.08 7.17 -13.80
CA PHE A 197 -5.10 8.12 -14.29
C PHE A 197 -4.52 9.03 -15.38
N THR A 198 -3.42 9.70 -15.09
CA THR A 198 -2.73 10.59 -16.03
C THR A 198 -2.35 9.84 -17.31
N SER A 199 -1.85 8.61 -17.17
CA SER A 199 -1.52 7.72 -18.27
C SER A 199 -2.72 7.44 -19.19
N SER A 200 -3.87 7.08 -18.60
CA SER A 200 -5.10 6.76 -19.33
C SER A 200 -5.65 7.99 -20.07
N VAL A 201 -5.62 9.15 -19.42
CA VAL A 201 -6.04 10.43 -20.05
C VAL A 201 -5.12 10.80 -21.21
N LEU A 202 -3.79 10.75 -20.99
CA LEU A 202 -2.82 11.04 -22.05
C LEU A 202 -2.97 10.10 -23.25
N GLY A 203 -3.12 8.79 -23.00
CA GLY A 203 -3.32 7.80 -24.06
C GLY A 203 -4.59 8.08 -24.88
N GLN A 204 -5.70 8.38 -24.19
CA GLN A 204 -6.96 8.70 -24.86
C GLN A 204 -6.87 10.00 -25.66
N LEU A 205 -6.23 11.03 -25.12
CA LEU A 205 -6.02 12.31 -25.83
C LEU A 205 -5.13 12.13 -27.07
N CYS A 206 -4.05 11.37 -26.97
CA CYS A 206 -3.16 11.09 -28.10
C CYS A 206 -3.92 10.41 -29.24
N ILE A 207 -4.74 9.41 -28.95
CA ILE A 207 -5.49 8.67 -29.98
C ILE A 207 -6.68 9.48 -30.50
N SER A 208 -7.49 10.11 -29.61
CA SER A 208 -8.76 10.73 -30.01
C SER A 208 -8.61 12.13 -30.61
N LEU A 209 -7.68 12.94 -30.10
CA LEU A 209 -7.47 14.31 -30.54
C LEU A 209 -6.22 14.47 -31.40
N GLY A 210 -5.16 13.74 -31.07
CA GLY A 210 -3.88 13.83 -31.78
C GLY A 210 -3.79 12.99 -33.03
N ASN A 211 -4.73 12.06 -33.29
CA ASN A 211 -4.65 11.06 -34.37
C ASN A 211 -3.26 10.40 -34.43
N VAL A 212 -2.65 10.19 -33.28
CA VAL A 212 -1.30 9.66 -33.18
C VAL A 212 -1.32 8.18 -33.54
N THR A 213 -0.36 7.74 -34.34
CA THR A 213 -0.19 6.32 -34.67
C THR A 213 0.23 5.52 -33.45
N TYR A 214 -0.06 4.22 -33.41
CA TYR A 214 0.37 3.35 -32.32
C TYR A 214 1.89 3.33 -32.18
N TYR A 215 2.64 3.38 -33.28
CA TYR A 215 4.10 3.49 -33.28
C TYR A 215 4.59 4.73 -32.52
N THR A 216 4.00 5.90 -32.76
CA THR A 216 4.36 7.13 -32.04
C THR A 216 3.95 7.06 -30.57
N LEU A 217 2.82 6.42 -30.26
CA LEU A 217 2.37 6.21 -28.88
C LEU A 217 3.33 5.30 -28.10
N ASP A 218 3.83 4.24 -28.74
CA ASP A 218 4.84 3.34 -28.16
C ASP A 218 6.17 4.07 -27.93
N ALA A 219 6.58 4.96 -28.85
CA ALA A 219 7.77 5.81 -28.67
C ALA A 219 7.62 6.80 -27.51
N ILE A 220 6.44 7.40 -27.33
CA ILE A 220 6.13 8.26 -26.18
C ILE A 220 6.23 7.44 -24.87
N CYS A 221 5.67 6.23 -24.85
CA CYS A 221 5.77 5.34 -23.69
C CYS A 221 7.23 4.98 -23.38
N LEU A 222 8.04 4.68 -24.40
CA LEU A 222 9.46 4.41 -24.23
C LEU A 222 10.18 5.59 -23.59
N GLY A 223 9.84 6.84 -23.96
CA GLY A 223 10.37 8.05 -23.32
C GLY A 223 10.03 8.12 -21.83
N PHE A 224 8.77 7.90 -21.45
CA PHE A 224 8.35 7.92 -20.05
C PHE A 224 9.00 6.79 -19.22
N VAL A 225 9.05 5.58 -19.72
CA VAL A 225 9.68 4.47 -18.98
C VAL A 225 11.20 4.60 -18.92
N GLY A 226 11.83 5.19 -19.94
CA GLY A 226 13.26 5.56 -19.92
C GLY A 226 13.57 6.59 -18.84
N PHE A 227 12.73 7.62 -18.70
CA PHE A 227 12.81 8.56 -17.60
C PHE A 227 12.60 7.88 -16.25
N GLY A 228 11.62 6.97 -16.15
CA GLY A 228 11.39 6.15 -14.96
C GLY A 228 12.61 5.29 -14.58
N LEU A 229 13.33 4.74 -15.57
CA LEU A 229 14.58 4.02 -15.35
C LEU A 229 15.65 4.96 -14.78
N ALA A 230 15.83 6.15 -15.34
CA ALA A 230 16.77 7.15 -14.81
C ALA A 230 16.46 7.51 -13.35
N LEU A 231 15.18 7.73 -13.01
CA LEU A 231 14.75 7.96 -11.64
C LEU A 231 15.02 6.78 -10.71
N SER A 232 14.94 5.53 -11.20
CA SER A 232 15.22 4.35 -10.37
C SER A 232 16.65 4.29 -9.85
N PHE A 233 17.61 4.80 -10.62
CA PHE A 233 19.00 4.91 -10.17
C PHE A 233 19.18 5.96 -9.06
N CYS A 234 18.36 7.00 -9.04
CA CYS A 234 18.42 8.05 -8.03
C CYS A 234 17.73 7.66 -6.70
N LEU A 235 17.03 6.51 -6.63
CA LEU A 235 16.38 6.04 -5.41
C LEU A 235 17.40 5.88 -4.26
N PRO A 236 17.07 6.34 -3.03
CA PRO A 236 17.96 6.21 -1.89
C PRO A 236 18.17 4.73 -1.52
N TRP A 237 19.38 4.40 -1.07
CA TRP A 237 19.64 3.06 -0.57
C TRP A 237 19.01 2.87 0.81
N PRO A 238 18.30 1.75 1.07
CA PRO A 238 17.78 1.46 2.40
C PRO A 238 18.92 1.34 3.40
N LYS A 239 18.82 2.04 4.54
CA LYS A 239 19.88 2.11 5.56
C LYS A 239 20.17 0.76 6.23
N ARG A 240 19.28 -0.23 6.16
CA ARG A 240 19.46 -1.54 6.78
C ARG A 240 19.28 -2.67 5.80
N SER A 241 20.20 -3.57 5.90
CA SER A 241 20.19 -4.86 5.24
C SER A 241 19.28 -5.82 5.99
N LEU A 242 18.61 -6.56 5.26
CA LEU A 242 17.67 -7.61 5.39
C LEU A 242 18.19 -8.86 6.08
N TYR A 243 17.31 -9.84 6.20
CA TYR A 243 17.44 -11.10 6.88
C TYR A 243 18.78 -11.82 6.62
N PHE A 244 19.23 -11.88 5.36
CA PHE A 244 20.49 -12.54 5.00
C PHE A 244 21.73 -11.95 5.67
N ASN A 245 21.82 -10.62 5.80
CA ASN A 245 22.97 -9.99 6.46
C ASN A 245 22.89 -10.10 7.99
N ARG A 246 21.70 -10.24 8.55
CA ARG A 246 21.51 -10.47 9.98
C ARG A 246 21.93 -11.89 10.35
N MET A 247 21.56 -12.87 9.52
CA MET A 247 22.04 -14.26 9.67
C MET A 247 23.56 -14.33 9.54
N LYS A 248 24.14 -13.68 8.52
CA LYS A 248 25.58 -13.64 8.34
C LYS A 248 26.31 -12.96 9.52
N ASN A 249 25.72 -11.91 10.10
CA ASN A 249 26.26 -11.26 11.30
C ASN A 249 26.05 -12.06 12.58
N GLN A 250 24.98 -12.86 12.67
CA GLN A 250 24.75 -13.80 13.77
C GLN A 250 25.70 -14.98 13.67
N GLU A 251 25.83 -15.55 12.47
CA GLU A 251 26.75 -16.63 12.19
C GLU A 251 28.23 -16.20 12.42
N GLN A 252 28.57 -14.96 12.06
CA GLN A 252 29.89 -14.40 12.33
C GLN A 252 30.09 -14.12 13.84
N LYS A 253 29.06 -13.72 14.56
CA LYS A 253 29.10 -13.57 16.03
C LYS A 253 29.18 -14.92 16.73
N GLU A 254 28.47 -15.94 16.23
CA GLU A 254 28.55 -17.30 16.76
C GLU A 254 29.91 -17.95 16.45
N LEU A 255 30.46 -17.72 15.27
CA LEU A 255 31.81 -18.15 14.90
C LEU A 255 32.87 -17.45 15.77
N THR A 256 32.74 -16.15 16.02
CA THR A 256 33.63 -15.40 16.90
C THR A 256 33.45 -15.83 18.36
N GLY A 257 32.22 -16.09 18.80
CA GLY A 257 31.91 -16.63 20.12
C GLY A 257 32.42 -18.07 20.29
N LYS A 258 32.28 -18.91 19.25
CA LYS A 258 32.85 -20.28 19.23
C LYS A 258 34.36 -20.29 19.16
N ALA A 259 34.98 -19.33 18.45
CA ALA A 259 36.42 -19.15 18.44
C ALA A 259 36.96 -18.73 19.82
N ALA A 260 36.26 -17.81 20.50
CA ALA A 260 36.61 -17.42 21.88
C ALA A 260 36.36 -18.54 22.91
N GLN A 261 35.30 -19.34 22.73
CA GLN A 261 35.06 -20.53 23.54
C GLN A 261 36.05 -21.68 23.22
N SER A 262 36.46 -21.87 21.96
CA SER A 262 37.42 -22.92 21.63
C SER A 262 38.83 -22.61 22.15
N GLU A 263 39.17 -21.36 22.40
CA GLU A 263 40.41 -21.02 23.14
C GLU A 263 40.31 -21.35 24.63
N LEU A 264 39.10 -21.22 25.22
CA LEU A 264 38.84 -21.65 26.60
C LEU A 264 38.71 -23.18 26.73
N GLU A 265 38.21 -23.88 25.69
CA GLU A 265 37.97 -25.33 25.69
C GLU A 265 39.21 -26.17 25.32
N LYS A 266 40.27 -25.55 24.81
CA LYS A 266 41.60 -26.20 24.71
C LYS A 266 42.19 -26.60 26.06
N ILE A 267 41.55 -26.17 27.16
CA ILE A 267 41.94 -26.54 28.54
C ILE A 267 41.19 -27.79 29.03
N ASN A 268 40.14 -28.28 28.35
CA ASN A 268 39.42 -29.47 28.82
C ASN A 268 38.74 -30.27 27.65
N PRO A 269 39.35 -31.35 27.13
CA PRO A 269 38.78 -32.11 26.02
C PRO A 269 37.71 -33.08 26.51
N LYS A 270 36.43 -32.79 26.29
CA LYS A 270 35.33 -33.75 26.35
C LYS A 270 34.59 -33.83 25.01
N GLN A 271 34.52 -35.07 24.52
CA GLN A 271 33.88 -35.59 23.32
C GLN A 271 32.54 -34.89 22.96
N GLY A 272 32.43 -34.40 21.74
CA GLY A 272 31.17 -33.97 21.14
C GLY A 272 31.02 -34.60 19.75
N GLY A 273 30.05 -35.50 19.59
CA GLY A 273 29.74 -36.18 18.34
C GLY A 273 29.31 -35.25 17.23
N LEU A 274 29.79 -35.55 16.02
CA LEU A 274 29.32 -34.93 14.76
C LEU A 274 27.85 -35.29 14.53
N SER A 275 26.98 -34.30 14.60
CA SER A 275 25.62 -34.41 14.11
C SER A 275 25.52 -33.78 12.72
N SER A 276 25.53 -34.65 11.70
CA SER A 276 25.51 -34.32 10.27
C SER A 276 24.08 -34.14 9.71
N THR A 277 23.10 -33.74 10.51
CA THR A 277 21.69 -33.70 10.06
C THR A 277 21.06 -32.30 9.95
N SER A 278 21.85 -31.20 9.94
CA SER A 278 21.29 -29.85 9.99
C SER A 278 21.32 -29.06 8.68
N CYS A 279 21.92 -29.55 7.60
CA CYS A 279 22.16 -28.76 6.38
C CYS A 279 20.89 -28.22 5.68
N TRP A 280 19.73 -28.86 5.83
CA TRP A 280 18.44 -28.37 5.28
C TRP A 280 17.72 -27.39 6.22
N ARG A 281 17.90 -27.54 7.53
CA ARG A 281 17.33 -26.62 8.53
C ARG A 281 18.06 -25.28 8.60
N ASP A 282 19.33 -25.25 8.24
CA ASP A 282 20.17 -24.05 8.20
C ASP A 282 20.00 -23.27 6.88
N SER A 283 19.19 -23.78 5.94
CA SER A 283 18.81 -23.02 4.75
C SER A 283 18.02 -21.78 5.18
N VAL A 284 18.50 -20.60 4.80
CA VAL A 284 17.87 -19.29 5.02
C VAL A 284 16.39 -19.31 4.60
N PHE A 285 16.06 -20.02 3.53
CA PHE A 285 14.70 -20.18 3.04
C PHE A 285 13.79 -20.93 4.03
N VAL A 286 14.28 -22.02 4.65
CA VAL A 286 13.52 -22.77 5.66
C VAL A 286 13.32 -21.92 6.91
N HIS A 287 14.32 -21.14 7.31
CA HIS A 287 14.21 -20.21 8.44
C HIS A 287 13.20 -19.10 8.17
N MET A 288 13.20 -18.52 6.97
CA MET A 288 12.19 -17.54 6.54
C MET A 288 10.78 -18.13 6.55
N LEU A 289 10.59 -19.33 6.06
CA LEU A 289 9.29 -20.03 6.08
C LEU A 289 8.82 -20.34 7.51
N LEU A 290 9.72 -20.76 8.39
CA LEU A 290 9.41 -21.03 9.79
C LEU A 290 9.03 -19.71 10.52
N GLU A 291 9.73 -18.64 10.22
CA GLU A 291 9.43 -17.33 10.80
C GLU A 291 8.08 -16.79 10.29
N VAL A 292 7.79 -16.92 9.00
CA VAL A 292 6.45 -16.64 8.43
C VAL A 292 5.38 -17.50 9.13
N ARG A 293 5.62 -18.80 9.35
CA ARG A 293 4.70 -19.65 10.10
C ARG A 293 4.43 -19.14 11.52
N ASN A 294 5.44 -18.65 12.21
CA ASN A 294 5.30 -18.09 13.55
C ASN A 294 4.57 -16.75 13.54
N VAL A 295 4.81 -15.92 12.53
CA VAL A 295 4.18 -14.62 12.35
C VAL A 295 2.70 -14.77 11.97
N VAL A 296 2.34 -15.73 11.11
CA VAL A 296 0.94 -16.03 10.72
C VAL A 296 0.08 -16.50 11.91
N LYS A 297 0.67 -16.92 13.02
CA LYS A 297 -0.07 -17.21 14.26
C LYS A 297 -0.68 -15.95 14.90
N ARG A 298 -0.23 -14.75 14.55
CA ARG A 298 -0.79 -13.49 15.05
C ARG A 298 -2.15 -13.23 14.41
N PRO A 299 -3.24 -13.04 15.20
CA PRO A 299 -4.61 -12.97 14.67
C PRO A 299 -4.82 -11.79 13.71
N ASN A 300 -4.27 -10.63 14.01
CA ASN A 300 -4.39 -9.44 13.16
C ASN A 300 -3.71 -9.63 11.78
N LEU A 301 -2.49 -10.16 11.76
CA LEU A 301 -1.79 -10.44 10.51
C LEU A 301 -2.52 -11.49 9.67
N ARG A 302 -3.04 -12.54 10.30
CA ARG A 302 -3.83 -13.58 9.62
C ARG A 302 -5.08 -12.99 8.96
N LEU A 303 -5.83 -12.13 9.66
CA LEU A 303 -7.01 -11.48 9.11
C LEU A 303 -6.69 -10.68 7.86
N TRP A 304 -5.70 -9.78 7.93
CA TRP A 304 -5.33 -8.92 6.82
C TRP A 304 -4.68 -9.67 5.65
N SER A 305 -3.94 -10.75 5.93
CA SER A 305 -3.41 -11.64 4.88
C SER A 305 -4.53 -12.40 4.18
N LEU A 306 -5.50 -12.96 4.90
CA LEU A 306 -6.67 -13.61 4.31
C LEU A 306 -7.52 -12.61 3.53
N TRP A 307 -7.73 -11.41 4.06
CA TRP A 307 -8.38 -10.34 3.32
C TRP A 307 -7.65 -10.06 1.99
N TRP A 308 -6.32 -9.93 2.03
CA TRP A 308 -5.54 -9.70 0.81
C TRP A 308 -5.75 -10.80 -0.22
N ILE A 309 -5.65 -12.06 0.19
CA ILE A 309 -5.82 -13.21 -0.70
C ILE A 309 -7.22 -13.24 -1.32
N PHE A 310 -8.27 -13.23 -0.48
CA PHE A 310 -9.63 -13.41 -0.97
C PHE A 310 -10.19 -12.17 -1.68
N ASN A 311 -10.03 -10.99 -1.12
CA ASN A 311 -10.61 -9.78 -1.74
C ASN A 311 -9.84 -9.36 -3.00
N SER A 312 -8.51 -9.54 -3.07
CA SER A 312 -7.77 -9.28 -4.31
C SER A 312 -8.16 -10.25 -5.42
N THR A 313 -8.41 -11.52 -5.10
CA THR A 313 -8.91 -12.52 -6.05
C THR A 313 -10.21 -12.04 -6.70
N GLY A 314 -11.22 -11.71 -5.90
CA GLY A 314 -12.51 -11.23 -6.40
C GLY A 314 -12.38 -9.90 -7.15
N TYR A 315 -11.57 -8.97 -6.66
CA TYR A 315 -11.32 -7.69 -7.31
C TYR A 315 -10.75 -7.86 -8.72
N TYR A 316 -9.72 -8.67 -8.89
CA TYR A 316 -9.10 -8.87 -10.22
C TYR A 316 -9.99 -9.69 -11.16
N LEU A 317 -10.83 -10.61 -10.65
CA LEU A 317 -11.83 -11.28 -11.48
C LEU A 317 -12.83 -10.27 -12.06
N VAL A 318 -13.36 -9.38 -11.25
CA VAL A 318 -14.27 -8.32 -11.73
C VAL A 318 -13.58 -7.44 -12.76
N LEU A 319 -12.33 -7.01 -12.54
CA LEU A 319 -11.59 -6.18 -13.49
C LEU A 319 -11.41 -6.85 -14.86
N PHE A 320 -11.18 -8.15 -14.89
CA PHE A 320 -10.98 -8.87 -16.16
C PHE A 320 -12.25 -9.02 -16.98
N TYR A 321 -13.41 -9.15 -16.33
CA TYR A 321 -14.65 -9.47 -17.01
C TYR A 321 -15.61 -8.29 -17.16
N VAL A 322 -15.38 -7.18 -16.45
CA VAL A 322 -16.28 -6.02 -16.47
C VAL A 322 -16.44 -5.38 -17.86
N HIS A 323 -15.37 -5.30 -18.63
CA HIS A 323 -15.43 -4.76 -19.99
C HIS A 323 -16.26 -5.64 -20.94
N ILE A 324 -16.24 -6.94 -20.72
CA ILE A 324 -17.06 -7.90 -21.47
C ILE A 324 -18.51 -7.72 -21.07
N LEU A 325 -18.81 -7.53 -19.77
CA LEU A 325 -20.16 -7.23 -19.29
C LEU A 325 -20.71 -5.94 -19.89
N TRP A 326 -19.93 -4.87 -19.90
CA TRP A 326 -20.34 -3.60 -20.51
C TRP A 326 -20.67 -3.75 -21.98
N ASN A 327 -19.84 -4.46 -22.73
CA ASN A 327 -20.05 -4.73 -24.15
C ASN A 327 -21.30 -5.59 -24.40
N GLN A 328 -21.68 -6.45 -23.46
CA GLN A 328 -22.90 -7.26 -23.53
C GLN A 328 -24.15 -6.43 -23.21
N VAL A 329 -24.07 -5.52 -22.23
CA VAL A 329 -25.17 -4.61 -21.85
C VAL A 329 -25.39 -3.55 -22.93
N ASN A 330 -24.33 -2.98 -23.49
CA ASN A 330 -24.40 -2.00 -24.56
C ASN A 330 -23.13 -2.02 -25.41
N SER A 331 -23.22 -2.60 -26.61
CA SER A 331 -22.10 -2.73 -27.55
C SER A 331 -21.64 -1.40 -28.17
N SER A 332 -22.49 -0.36 -28.15
CA SER A 332 -22.18 0.97 -28.72
C SER A 332 -21.68 1.99 -27.68
N ALA A 333 -21.49 1.58 -26.41
CA ALA A 333 -21.03 2.48 -25.38
C ALA A 333 -19.54 2.84 -25.55
N SER A 334 -19.27 4.11 -25.84
CA SER A 334 -17.91 4.64 -26.10
C SER A 334 -17.24 5.26 -24.85
N TYR A 335 -17.89 5.23 -23.69
CA TYR A 335 -17.40 5.94 -22.48
C TYR A 335 -16.55 5.08 -21.54
N ASN A 336 -16.17 3.87 -21.94
CA ASN A 336 -15.42 2.93 -21.10
C ASN A 336 -14.10 3.52 -20.58
N GLY A 337 -13.37 4.24 -21.42
CA GLY A 337 -12.12 4.92 -21.03
C GLY A 337 -12.34 6.04 -19.99
N ALA A 338 -13.42 6.81 -20.13
CA ALA A 338 -13.79 7.86 -19.18
C ALA A 338 -14.19 7.25 -17.82
N VAL A 339 -14.90 6.12 -17.81
CA VAL A 339 -15.28 5.39 -16.60
C VAL A 339 -14.03 4.83 -15.89
N GLU A 340 -13.08 4.27 -16.63
CA GLU A 340 -11.80 3.81 -16.08
C GLU A 340 -11.01 4.97 -15.47
N ALA A 341 -10.95 6.13 -16.14
CA ALA A 341 -10.29 7.31 -15.62
C ALA A 341 -10.97 7.80 -14.32
N ALA A 342 -12.30 7.91 -14.32
CA ALA A 342 -13.08 8.32 -13.14
C ALA A 342 -12.91 7.32 -11.97
N ALA A 343 -12.95 6.01 -12.25
CA ALA A 343 -12.74 4.97 -11.26
C ALA A 343 -11.34 5.05 -10.64
N THR A 344 -10.32 5.31 -11.47
CA THR A 344 -8.93 5.43 -11.01
C THR A 344 -8.71 6.69 -10.19
N LEU A 345 -9.30 7.83 -10.59
CA LEU A 345 -9.22 9.08 -9.85
C LEU A 345 -9.90 8.96 -8.47
N LEU A 346 -11.12 8.43 -8.42
CA LEU A 346 -11.81 8.21 -7.15
C LEU A 346 -11.05 7.22 -6.26
N SER A 347 -10.46 6.18 -6.86
CA SER A 347 -9.60 5.22 -6.16
C SER A 347 -8.35 5.89 -5.57
N ALA A 348 -7.76 6.85 -6.27
CA ALA A 348 -6.63 7.62 -5.76
C ALA A 348 -7.05 8.49 -4.55
N ALA A 349 -8.20 9.15 -4.64
CA ALA A 349 -8.75 9.97 -3.56
C ALA A 349 -9.06 9.12 -2.31
N THR A 350 -9.74 7.97 -2.48
CA THR A 350 -10.06 7.07 -1.35
C THR A 350 -8.81 6.46 -0.72
N SER A 351 -7.80 6.10 -1.52
CA SER A 351 -6.50 5.62 -1.01
C SER A 351 -5.75 6.71 -0.22
N PHE A 352 -5.83 7.96 -0.65
CA PHE A 352 -5.27 9.09 0.08
C PHE A 352 -6.00 9.28 1.41
N MET A 353 -7.33 9.29 1.41
CA MET A 353 -8.16 9.41 2.62
C MET A 353 -7.89 8.27 3.62
N ALA A 354 -7.63 7.07 3.16
CA ALA A 354 -7.29 5.93 4.01
C ALA A 354 -6.05 6.19 4.88
N GLY A 355 -5.09 7.00 4.41
CA GLY A 355 -3.91 7.42 5.15
C GLY A 355 -4.19 8.23 6.42
N PHE A 356 -5.35 8.89 6.50
CA PHE A 356 -5.78 9.73 7.64
C PHE A 356 -6.80 9.04 8.55
N THR A 357 -7.22 7.82 8.23
CA THR A 357 -8.25 7.12 8.99
C THR A 357 -7.72 6.68 10.36
N LYS A 358 -8.26 7.26 11.44
CA LYS A 358 -7.89 6.98 12.82
C LYS A 358 -8.91 6.03 13.46
N ILE A 359 -8.85 4.74 13.14
CA ILE A 359 -9.72 3.69 13.70
C ILE A 359 -8.87 2.76 14.59
N ARG A 360 -9.45 2.23 15.67
CA ARG A 360 -8.85 1.17 16.48
C ARG A 360 -8.95 -0.16 15.74
N TRP A 361 -8.02 -0.42 14.83
CA TRP A 361 -8.04 -1.58 13.94
C TRP A 361 -8.08 -2.93 14.66
N ASN A 362 -7.56 -3.01 15.89
CA ASN A 362 -7.60 -4.26 16.67
C ASN A 362 -9.01 -4.71 17.08
N VAL A 363 -10.02 -3.82 17.03
CA VAL A 363 -11.41 -4.11 17.45
C VAL A 363 -12.38 -3.97 16.27
N TRP A 364 -12.16 -2.99 15.40
CA TRP A 364 -13.13 -2.61 14.37
C TRP A 364 -12.77 -3.10 12.97
N SER A 365 -11.61 -3.76 12.79
CA SER A 365 -11.14 -4.17 11.45
C SER A 365 -12.13 -5.10 10.75
N GLU A 366 -12.59 -6.14 11.43
CA GLU A 366 -13.50 -7.12 10.86
C GLU A 366 -14.86 -6.50 10.49
N LEU A 367 -15.36 -5.57 11.31
CA LEU A 367 -16.61 -4.87 11.03
C LEU A 367 -16.49 -3.98 9.80
N VAL A 368 -15.45 -3.17 9.73
CA VAL A 368 -15.21 -2.26 8.58
C VAL A 368 -15.02 -3.05 7.29
N ILE A 369 -14.22 -4.12 7.33
CA ILE A 369 -14.03 -5.02 6.18
C ILE A 369 -15.37 -5.65 5.78
N GLY A 370 -16.13 -6.18 6.74
CA GLY A 370 -17.41 -6.81 6.50
C GLY A 370 -18.43 -5.86 5.86
N LEU A 371 -18.55 -4.63 6.37
CA LEU A 371 -19.45 -3.62 5.81
C LEU A 371 -19.06 -3.21 4.39
N ILE A 372 -17.77 -2.95 4.16
CA ILE A 372 -17.28 -2.59 2.81
C ILE A 372 -17.49 -3.75 1.84
N THR A 373 -17.20 -4.98 2.26
CA THR A 373 -17.40 -6.18 1.42
C THR A 373 -18.89 -6.42 1.13
N ALA A 374 -19.78 -6.12 2.09
CA ALA A 374 -21.23 -6.17 1.87
C ALA A 374 -21.70 -5.16 0.80
N VAL A 375 -21.20 -3.92 0.88
CA VAL A 375 -21.47 -2.91 -0.16
C VAL A 375 -20.95 -3.38 -1.52
N GLN A 376 -19.74 -3.92 -1.59
CA GLN A 376 -19.18 -4.46 -2.82
C GLN A 376 -20.01 -5.61 -3.39
N ALA A 377 -20.53 -6.52 -2.54
CA ALA A 377 -21.45 -7.57 -2.96
C ALA A 377 -22.75 -6.99 -3.57
N GLY A 378 -23.36 -6.00 -2.93
CA GLY A 378 -24.54 -5.30 -3.45
C GLY A 378 -24.29 -4.64 -4.82
N LEU A 379 -23.12 -3.98 -4.99
CA LEU A 379 -22.73 -3.38 -6.26
C LEU A 379 -22.56 -4.43 -7.37
N LEU A 380 -22.00 -5.60 -7.05
CA LEU A 380 -21.89 -6.72 -8.00
C LEU A 380 -23.24 -7.28 -8.40
N LEU A 381 -24.17 -7.36 -7.45
CA LEU A 381 -25.55 -7.76 -7.76
C LEU A 381 -26.21 -6.77 -8.73
N PHE A 382 -26.07 -5.45 -8.49
CA PHE A 382 -26.56 -4.44 -9.42
C PHE A 382 -25.93 -4.57 -10.81
N MET A 383 -24.62 -4.78 -10.90
CA MET A 383 -23.96 -4.99 -12.19
C MET A 383 -24.43 -6.26 -12.90
N GLY A 384 -24.70 -7.35 -12.17
CA GLY A 384 -25.15 -8.62 -12.74
C GLY A 384 -26.61 -8.63 -13.18
N THR A 385 -27.47 -7.77 -12.58
CA THR A 385 -28.92 -7.76 -12.84
C THR A 385 -29.40 -6.66 -13.78
N THR A 386 -28.66 -5.56 -13.89
CA THR A 386 -29.10 -4.38 -14.62
C THR A 386 -28.81 -4.47 -16.12
N ASN A 387 -29.76 -3.94 -16.91
CA ASN A 387 -29.57 -3.70 -18.35
C ASN A 387 -29.20 -2.24 -18.66
N TYR A 388 -29.02 -1.41 -17.63
CA TYR A 388 -28.65 0.00 -17.80
C TYR A 388 -27.13 0.19 -17.62
N ILE A 389 -26.44 0.58 -18.68
CA ILE A 389 -24.98 0.73 -18.68
C ILE A 389 -24.48 1.72 -17.63
N TRP A 390 -25.22 2.80 -17.36
CA TRP A 390 -24.82 3.81 -16.37
C TRP A 390 -24.81 3.26 -14.93
N VAL A 391 -25.72 2.35 -14.61
CA VAL A 391 -25.71 1.66 -13.30
C VAL A 391 -24.50 0.76 -13.18
N CYS A 392 -24.12 0.06 -14.26
CA CYS A 392 -22.88 -0.72 -14.29
C CYS A 392 -21.65 0.16 -14.08
N TYR A 393 -21.58 1.33 -14.74
CA TYR A 393 -20.46 2.25 -14.63
C TYR A 393 -20.30 2.80 -13.21
N VAL A 394 -21.37 3.33 -12.63
CA VAL A 394 -21.36 3.87 -11.26
C VAL A 394 -21.01 2.77 -10.24
N SER A 395 -21.62 1.60 -10.37
CA SER A 395 -21.34 0.46 -9.48
C SER A 395 -19.88 0.03 -9.55
N TYR A 396 -19.29 0.00 -10.75
CA TYR A 396 -17.89 -0.34 -10.93
C TYR A 396 -16.94 0.70 -10.33
N ILE A 397 -17.22 2.00 -10.55
CA ILE A 397 -16.42 3.11 -9.97
C ILE A 397 -16.38 2.99 -8.45
N LEU A 398 -17.55 2.79 -7.82
CA LEU A 398 -17.66 2.63 -6.36
C LEU A 398 -16.98 1.34 -5.88
N PHE A 399 -17.18 0.23 -6.58
CA PHE A 399 -16.56 -1.06 -6.25
C PHE A 399 -15.03 -0.94 -6.18
N ARG A 400 -14.41 -0.28 -7.18
CA ARG A 400 -12.96 -0.02 -7.20
C ARG A 400 -12.53 0.91 -6.07
N ALA A 401 -13.27 1.98 -5.85
CA ALA A 401 -12.95 2.96 -4.81
C ALA A 401 -12.95 2.34 -3.40
N PHE A 402 -13.93 1.52 -3.07
CA PHE A 402 -13.99 0.81 -1.79
C PHE A 402 -12.85 -0.18 -1.60
N TYR A 403 -12.48 -0.92 -2.64
CA TYR A 403 -11.32 -1.81 -2.56
C TYR A 403 -10.04 -1.02 -2.33
N GLN A 404 -9.83 0.06 -3.11
CA GLN A 404 -8.61 0.87 -3.02
C GLN A 404 -8.53 1.69 -1.72
N PHE A 405 -9.62 1.92 -1.03
CA PHE A 405 -9.63 2.45 0.33
C PHE A 405 -9.01 1.47 1.34
N LEU A 406 -9.33 0.19 1.25
CA LEU A 406 -8.81 -0.83 2.18
C LEU A 406 -7.35 -1.24 1.90
N VAL A 407 -6.86 -1.10 0.67
CA VAL A 407 -5.50 -1.51 0.29
C VAL A 407 -4.40 -0.85 1.14
N PRO A 408 -4.34 0.49 1.32
CA PRO A 408 -3.31 1.12 2.17
C PRO A 408 -3.40 0.69 3.63
N ILE A 409 -4.64 0.49 4.13
CA ILE A 409 -4.89 0.04 5.49
C ILE A 409 -4.38 -1.38 5.68
N ALA A 410 -4.72 -2.30 4.78
CA ALA A 410 -4.23 -3.68 4.81
C ALA A 410 -2.69 -3.73 4.71
N THR A 411 -2.12 -2.92 3.82
CA THR A 411 -0.67 -2.82 3.64
C THR A 411 0.00 -2.34 4.94
N PHE A 412 -0.57 -1.33 5.60
CA PHE A 412 -0.10 -0.85 6.90
C PHE A 412 -0.22 -1.91 7.99
N GLN A 413 -1.36 -2.57 8.12
CA GLN A 413 -1.62 -3.58 9.15
C GLN A 413 -0.70 -4.80 9.00
N ILE A 414 -0.47 -5.25 7.77
CA ILE A 414 0.48 -6.33 7.48
C ILE A 414 1.89 -5.87 7.82
N ALA A 415 2.31 -4.70 7.36
CA ALA A 415 3.65 -4.18 7.57
C ALA A 415 3.97 -3.87 9.04
N SER A 416 3.00 -3.32 9.80
CA SER A 416 3.16 -3.00 11.23
C SER A 416 3.26 -4.25 12.11
N SER A 417 2.72 -5.37 11.65
CA SER A 417 2.75 -6.66 12.34
C SER A 417 4.03 -7.44 12.08
N LEU A 418 4.86 -6.99 11.13
CA LEU A 418 6.05 -7.67 10.63
C LEU A 418 7.32 -6.88 10.93
N THR A 419 8.44 -7.60 10.96
CA THR A 419 9.74 -6.96 10.79
C THR A 419 9.87 -6.47 9.34
N LYS A 420 10.61 -5.38 9.14
CA LYS A 420 10.80 -4.76 7.81
C LYS A 420 11.27 -5.76 6.75
N GLU A 421 11.94 -6.79 7.21
CA GLU A 421 12.59 -7.83 6.43
C GLU A 421 11.60 -8.87 5.86
N LEU A 422 10.51 -9.13 6.57
CA LEU A 422 9.51 -10.13 6.16
C LEU A 422 8.36 -9.54 5.34
N CYS A 423 8.27 -8.21 5.26
CA CYS A 423 7.16 -7.56 4.56
C CYS A 423 7.04 -8.00 3.09
N ALA A 424 8.15 -7.97 2.34
CA ALA A 424 8.14 -8.34 0.92
C ALA A 424 7.72 -9.80 0.73
N LEU A 425 8.25 -10.69 1.57
CA LEU A 425 7.94 -12.13 1.50
C LEU A 425 6.46 -12.39 1.77
N VAL A 426 5.90 -11.78 2.83
CA VAL A 426 4.47 -11.98 3.18
C VAL A 426 3.54 -11.39 2.13
N PHE A 427 3.81 -10.17 1.63
CA PHE A 427 3.04 -9.60 0.52
C PHE A 427 3.09 -10.49 -0.71
N GLY A 428 4.23 -11.05 -0.95
CA GLY A 428 4.44 -11.94 -2.05
C GLY A 428 3.69 -13.25 -1.94
N ILE A 429 3.78 -13.92 -0.83
CA ILE A 429 3.03 -15.15 -0.58
C ILE A 429 1.53 -14.88 -0.69
N ASN A 430 1.04 -13.80 -0.09
CA ASN A 430 -0.36 -13.43 -0.16
C ASN A 430 -0.82 -13.18 -1.62
N THR A 431 -0.01 -12.47 -2.41
CA THR A 431 -0.31 -12.19 -3.81
C THR A 431 -0.26 -13.46 -4.65
N PHE A 432 0.69 -14.35 -4.39
CA PHE A 432 0.82 -15.63 -5.08
C PHE A 432 -0.38 -16.53 -4.82
N LEU A 433 -0.79 -16.69 -3.55
CA LEU A 433 -1.97 -17.46 -3.17
C LEU A 433 -3.26 -16.87 -3.78
N GLY A 434 -3.40 -15.53 -3.79
CA GLY A 434 -4.50 -14.86 -4.46
C GLY A 434 -4.52 -15.10 -5.97
N THR A 435 -3.34 -15.13 -6.61
CA THR A 435 -3.23 -15.41 -8.05
C THR A 435 -3.61 -16.85 -8.38
N ILE A 436 -3.19 -17.82 -7.55
CA ILE A 436 -3.59 -19.23 -7.70
C ILE A 436 -5.12 -19.34 -7.56
N LEU A 437 -5.70 -18.78 -6.51
CA LEU A 437 -7.14 -18.84 -6.26
C LEU A 437 -7.93 -18.21 -7.40
N LYS A 438 -7.49 -17.04 -7.89
CA LYS A 438 -8.07 -16.39 -9.07
C LYS A 438 -8.04 -17.30 -10.30
N SER A 439 -6.91 -17.95 -10.56
CA SER A 439 -6.75 -18.83 -11.72
C SER A 439 -7.65 -20.06 -11.62
N ILE A 440 -7.80 -20.63 -10.42
CA ILE A 440 -8.71 -21.76 -10.18
C ILE A 440 -10.17 -21.36 -10.43
N ILE A 441 -10.61 -20.23 -9.86
CA ILE A 441 -11.98 -19.71 -10.05
C ILE A 441 -12.23 -19.45 -11.54
N ASN A 442 -11.28 -18.82 -12.22
CA ASN A 442 -11.37 -18.53 -13.64
C ASN A 442 -11.48 -19.80 -14.48
N LEU A 443 -10.65 -20.82 -14.18
CA LEU A 443 -10.67 -22.11 -14.88
C LEU A 443 -12.01 -22.83 -14.69
N ILE A 444 -12.59 -22.79 -13.48
CA ILE A 444 -13.83 -23.48 -13.19
C ILE A 444 -15.04 -22.79 -13.86
N PHE A 445 -15.14 -21.48 -13.75
CA PHE A 445 -16.37 -20.76 -14.10
C PHE A 445 -16.32 -20.08 -15.47
N SER A 446 -15.15 -19.56 -15.87
CA SER A 446 -15.04 -18.73 -17.08
C SER A 446 -14.48 -19.46 -18.29
N ASP A 447 -13.57 -20.43 -18.07
CA ASP A 447 -12.94 -21.16 -19.18
C ASP A 447 -13.96 -22.11 -19.84
N LYS A 448 -13.85 -22.23 -21.16
CA LYS A 448 -14.64 -23.19 -21.96
C LYS A 448 -14.37 -24.66 -21.57
N ARG A 449 -13.21 -24.94 -20.98
CA ARG A 449 -12.86 -26.27 -20.45
C ARG A 449 -13.55 -26.56 -19.10
N GLY A 450 -14.02 -25.53 -18.40
CA GLY A 450 -14.82 -25.64 -17.19
C GLY A 450 -16.31 -25.51 -17.48
N LEU A 451 -17.01 -24.65 -16.72
CA LEU A 451 -18.44 -24.42 -16.89
C LEU A 451 -18.77 -23.47 -18.05
N GLY A 452 -17.84 -22.66 -18.52
CA GLY A 452 -18.00 -21.74 -19.64
C GLY A 452 -19.18 -20.78 -19.50
N LEU A 453 -19.41 -20.26 -18.29
CA LEU A 453 -20.59 -19.47 -17.96
C LEU A 453 -20.61 -18.13 -18.70
N ASP A 454 -21.80 -17.67 -19.03
CA ASP A 454 -22.06 -16.32 -19.51
C ASP A 454 -21.64 -15.25 -18.47
N VAL A 455 -21.29 -14.06 -18.96
CA VAL A 455 -20.72 -12.99 -18.10
C VAL A 455 -21.71 -12.57 -17.00
N HIS A 456 -23.01 -12.47 -17.28
CA HIS A 456 -24.00 -12.17 -16.25
C HIS A 456 -23.99 -13.23 -15.14
N SER A 457 -23.97 -14.51 -15.53
CA SER A 457 -23.86 -15.64 -14.58
C SER A 457 -22.59 -15.58 -13.77
N GLN A 458 -21.46 -15.18 -14.38
CA GLN A 458 -20.20 -14.98 -13.66
C GLN A 458 -20.30 -13.87 -12.60
N PHE A 459 -20.98 -12.76 -12.89
CA PHE A 459 -21.19 -11.68 -11.92
C PHE A 459 -22.12 -12.11 -10.75
N TYR A 460 -23.09 -12.99 -10.98
CA TYR A 460 -23.83 -13.63 -9.89
C TYR A 460 -22.94 -14.50 -9.01
N ILE A 461 -22.00 -15.24 -9.57
CA ILE A 461 -21.02 -16.01 -8.80
C ILE A 461 -20.12 -15.08 -7.99
N TYR A 462 -19.66 -13.97 -8.57
CA TYR A 462 -18.88 -12.97 -7.84
C TYR A 462 -19.68 -12.33 -6.70
N PHE A 463 -20.97 -12.05 -6.92
CA PHE A 463 -21.88 -11.63 -5.84
C PHE A 463 -21.97 -12.66 -4.71
N ILE A 464 -22.19 -13.94 -5.03
CA ILE A 464 -22.24 -15.02 -4.04
C ILE A 464 -20.90 -15.12 -3.29
N TYR A 465 -19.78 -15.02 -4.01
CA TYR A 465 -18.45 -15.04 -3.43
C TYR A 465 -18.24 -13.91 -2.41
N PHE A 466 -18.56 -12.66 -2.78
CA PHE A 466 -18.44 -11.52 -1.87
C PHE A 466 -19.45 -11.58 -0.72
N SER A 467 -20.65 -12.10 -0.95
CA SER A 467 -21.66 -12.33 0.09
C SER A 467 -21.19 -13.35 1.13
N LEU A 468 -20.57 -14.43 0.68
CA LEU A 468 -19.96 -15.43 1.57
C LEU A 468 -18.85 -14.81 2.42
N LEU A 469 -17.97 -14.03 1.81
CA LEU A 469 -16.91 -13.31 2.53
C LEU A 469 -17.49 -12.33 3.55
N THR A 470 -18.55 -11.61 3.19
CA THR A 470 -19.26 -10.70 4.09
C THR A 470 -19.77 -11.42 5.33
N VAL A 471 -20.44 -12.57 5.16
CA VAL A 471 -20.95 -13.37 6.28
C VAL A 471 -19.80 -13.81 7.19
N VAL A 472 -18.69 -14.29 6.62
CA VAL A 472 -17.50 -14.70 7.40
C VAL A 472 -16.93 -13.53 8.21
N TYR A 473 -16.77 -12.34 7.60
CA TYR A 473 -16.22 -11.17 8.29
C TYR A 473 -17.20 -10.63 9.35
N LEU A 474 -18.50 -10.62 9.10
CA LEU A 474 -19.49 -10.16 10.09
C LEU A 474 -19.59 -11.12 11.29
N ILE A 475 -19.53 -12.43 11.07
CA ILE A 475 -19.47 -13.42 12.16
C ILE A 475 -18.19 -13.23 12.97
N SER A 476 -17.03 -13.07 12.31
CA SER A 476 -15.75 -12.78 12.98
C SER A 476 -15.85 -11.50 13.81
N SER A 477 -16.40 -10.43 13.24
CA SER A 477 -16.63 -9.17 13.92
C SER A 477 -17.49 -9.31 15.17
N ALA A 478 -18.62 -10.02 15.05
CA ALA A 478 -19.52 -10.26 16.20
C ALA A 478 -18.76 -10.98 17.34
N VAL A 479 -17.97 -12.00 17.01
CA VAL A 479 -17.15 -12.72 18.01
C VAL A 479 -16.12 -11.81 18.69
N VAL A 480 -15.42 -10.97 17.91
CA VAL A 480 -14.41 -10.04 18.44
C VAL A 480 -15.06 -8.99 19.33
N LEU A 481 -16.17 -8.39 18.91
CA LEU A 481 -16.89 -7.38 19.68
C LEU A 481 -17.46 -7.96 20.97
N ILE A 482 -18.09 -9.13 20.95
CA ILE A 482 -18.60 -9.81 22.15
C ILE A 482 -17.47 -10.07 23.14
N ARG A 483 -16.32 -10.58 22.67
CA ARG A 483 -15.15 -10.80 23.53
C ARG A 483 -14.63 -9.50 24.12
N HIS A 484 -14.55 -8.45 23.32
CA HIS A 484 -14.06 -7.14 23.77
C HIS A 484 -14.96 -6.55 24.87
N PHE A 485 -16.29 -6.50 24.65
CA PHE A 485 -17.23 -5.99 25.64
C PHE A 485 -17.29 -6.87 26.90
N ARG A 486 -17.19 -8.20 26.75
CA ARG A 486 -17.15 -9.12 27.90
C ARG A 486 -15.93 -8.89 28.76
N ASN A 487 -14.76 -8.70 28.16
CA ASN A 487 -13.51 -8.41 28.89
C ASN A 487 -13.60 -7.05 29.59
N GLN A 488 -14.11 -6.03 28.91
CA GLN A 488 -14.29 -4.69 29.47
C GLN A 488 -15.27 -4.70 30.67
N ASN A 489 -16.35 -5.47 30.58
CA ASN A 489 -17.30 -5.62 31.69
C ASN A 489 -16.68 -6.40 32.87
N ARG A 490 -15.80 -7.36 32.60
CA ARG A 490 -15.08 -8.10 33.63
C ARG A 490 -14.09 -7.19 34.37
N GLU A 491 -13.33 -6.39 33.64
CA GLU A 491 -12.40 -5.40 34.23
C GLU A 491 -13.14 -4.35 35.07
N ARG A 492 -14.34 -3.91 34.62
CA ARG A 492 -15.20 -3.01 35.41
C ARG A 492 -15.76 -3.70 36.67
N GLY A 493 -16.13 -4.98 36.56
CA GLY A 493 -16.62 -5.78 37.71
C GLY A 493 -15.54 -6.00 38.75
N ASP A 494 -14.32 -6.32 38.33
CA ASP A 494 -13.17 -6.51 39.21
C ASP A 494 -12.73 -5.18 39.87
N SER A 495 -12.87 -4.05 39.16
CA SER A 495 -12.60 -2.71 39.74
C SER A 495 -13.70 -2.23 40.73
N ALA A 496 -14.95 -2.74 40.58
CA ALA A 496 -16.05 -2.42 41.50
C ALA A 496 -16.14 -3.35 42.70
N GLY A 497 -15.44 -4.50 42.69
CA GLY A 497 -15.44 -5.51 43.74
C GLY A 497 -14.21 -5.49 44.65
N GLY A 498 -13.34 -4.50 44.54
CA GLY A 498 -12.24 -4.30 45.49
C GLY A 498 -12.82 -3.94 46.87
N PRO A 499 -12.34 -4.57 47.99
CA PRO A 499 -12.79 -4.18 49.32
C PRO A 499 -12.52 -2.68 49.51
N PRO A 500 -13.43 -1.96 50.20
CA PRO A 500 -13.21 -0.55 50.50
C PRO A 500 -11.87 -0.44 51.21
N THR A 501 -10.96 0.32 50.60
CA THR A 501 -9.69 0.66 51.24
C THR A 501 -10.05 1.37 52.54
N GLU A 502 -9.94 0.68 53.69
CA GLU A 502 -9.98 1.31 54.99
C GLU A 502 -9.00 2.48 54.97
N LEU A 503 -9.57 3.66 55.05
CA LEU A 503 -8.82 4.87 55.35
C LEU A 503 -8.11 4.63 56.69
N SER A 504 -6.83 4.31 56.62
CA SER A 504 -5.97 4.34 57.78
C SER A 504 -6.08 5.73 58.42
N PRO A 505 -6.43 5.83 59.71
CA PRO A 505 -6.54 7.13 60.37
C PRO A 505 -5.18 7.84 60.32
N VAL A 506 -5.20 9.07 59.82
CA VAL A 506 -4.08 9.98 59.85
C VAL A 506 -3.64 10.13 61.31
N PRO A 507 -2.38 9.83 61.72
CA PRO A 507 -1.92 10.14 63.07
C PRO A 507 -1.81 11.67 63.19
N VAL A 508 -2.65 12.22 64.05
CA VAL A 508 -2.52 13.59 64.55
C VAL A 508 -1.28 13.62 65.42
N THR A 509 -0.19 14.15 64.93
CA THR A 509 0.93 14.61 65.76
C THR A 509 0.77 16.11 66.00
N SER A 510 0.21 16.40 67.18
CA SER A 510 0.48 17.67 67.84
C SER A 510 1.90 17.55 68.43
N GLU A 511 2.72 18.55 68.23
CA GLU A 511 3.46 19.29 69.22
C GLU A 511 4.69 19.98 68.63
N ALA A 512 4.80 21.19 69.11
CA ALA A 512 5.73 22.23 68.77
C ALA A 512 7.15 21.97 69.29
N GLU A 513 8.13 22.48 68.53
CA GLU A 513 9.36 23.21 68.81
C GLU A 513 10.32 22.70 69.97
N PRO A 514 11.60 23.14 69.97
CA PRO A 514 12.22 24.32 69.37
C PRO A 514 13.61 24.13 68.69
N LEU A 515 14.04 25.19 68.05
CA LEU A 515 15.38 25.55 67.60
C LEU A 515 16.52 25.23 68.55
N SER A 516 17.60 24.65 68.08
CA SER A 516 18.94 24.84 68.65
C SER A 516 20.03 24.67 67.58
N ASN A 517 20.74 25.73 67.46
CA ASN A 517 22.06 25.99 66.88
C ASN A 517 23.11 24.89 67.10
N GLY A 518 24.03 24.76 66.12
CA GLY A 518 25.40 24.44 66.52
C GLY A 518 26.22 23.57 65.52
N LYS A 519 26.93 24.24 64.68
CA LYS A 519 28.37 24.05 64.38
C LYS A 519 28.98 22.66 64.14
N SER A 520 29.58 22.52 62.96
CA SER A 520 31.04 22.29 62.78
C SER A 520 31.61 20.87 62.93
N GLY A 521 32.36 20.48 61.90
CA GLY A 521 33.59 19.69 61.99
C GLY A 521 33.64 18.42 61.14
N ARG A 522 34.31 18.55 60.03
CA ARG A 522 35.52 17.83 59.61
C ARG A 522 35.70 16.41 60.20
N THR A 523 35.73 15.43 59.39
CA THR A 523 36.92 14.79 58.78
C THR A 523 36.48 13.96 57.60
#